data_18cf8c301708958a73f287fd11934c9b
#
_entry.id   18cf8c301708958a73f287fd11934c9b
#
_cell.length_a   1.000
_cell.length_b   1.000
_cell.length_c   1.000
_cell.angle_alpha   90.00
_cell.angle_beta   90.00
_cell.angle_gamma   90.00
#
_symmetry.space_group_name_H-M   'P 1'
#
loop_
_entity.id
_entity.type
_entity.pdbx_description
1 polymer ?
#
loop_
_entity_poly.entity_id
_entity_poly.type
_entity_poly.pdbx_seq_one_letter_code
_entity_poly.pdbx_strand_id
1 'polypeptide(L)'
;MRYTLINLSLLFFIMLFSSSGKAGIKAGEAAPDFELFDQYNKPHKLSDYNGKWVVLYFYPKDDTPGCTTEACNFRDDIFRIRKLNAEVLGVSVDNTESHAKFSGKHGLPFPLLSDGDAKVARSYDALWSLGPIKVAKRHTFIINPEGKIAKFYRDVNPENHSSEIIRVLETLQK
;
A
#
# COMPACT_ATOMS: atom_id res chain seq x y z
N MET A 1 40.84 -51.68 38.51
CA MET A 1 39.81 -50.66 38.62
C MET A 1 39.96 -49.68 37.48
N ARG A 2 39.08 -49.73 36.47
CA ARG A 2 39.16 -48.87 35.28
C ARG A 2 38.02 -47.87 35.40
N TYR A 3 38.37 -46.57 35.53
CA TYR A 3 37.41 -45.46 35.51
C TYR A 3 37.24 -44.96 34.08
N THR A 4 36.04 -45.18 33.53
CA THR A 4 35.62 -44.71 32.21
C THR A 4 35.17 -43.23 32.36
N LEU A 5 35.93 -42.33 31.73
CA LEU A 5 35.55 -40.93 31.61
C LEU A 5 34.45 -40.75 30.60
N ILE A 6 33.27 -40.35 31.06
CA ILE A 6 32.14 -39.99 30.17
C ILE A 6 32.34 -38.52 29.76
N ASN A 7 32.67 -38.29 28.51
CA ASN A 7 32.69 -36.97 27.90
C ASN A 7 31.26 -36.52 27.62
N LEU A 8 30.77 -35.58 28.43
CA LEU A 8 29.49 -34.89 28.22
C LEU A 8 29.71 -33.69 27.29
N SER A 9 29.57 -33.93 25.99
CA SER A 9 29.58 -32.87 24.98
C SER A 9 28.29 -32.09 25.05
N LEU A 10 28.32 -30.90 25.67
CA LEU A 10 27.21 -29.97 25.76
C LEU A 10 27.07 -29.22 24.43
N LEU A 11 26.20 -29.71 23.55
CA LEU A 11 25.79 -29.05 22.30
C LEU A 11 25.00 -27.80 22.68
N PHE A 12 25.67 -26.64 22.65
CA PHE A 12 25.05 -25.34 22.79
C PHE A 12 24.34 -24.97 21.48
N PHE A 13 23.05 -25.30 21.40
CA PHE A 13 22.19 -24.92 20.27
C PHE A 13 21.89 -23.41 20.40
N ILE A 14 22.71 -22.60 19.74
CA ILE A 14 22.44 -21.16 19.62
C ILE A 14 21.23 -20.99 18.71
N MET A 15 20.05 -20.86 19.29
CA MET A 15 18.86 -20.33 18.61
C MET A 15 19.11 -18.87 18.30
N LEU A 16 19.50 -18.58 17.07
CA LEU A 16 19.47 -17.23 16.52
C LEU A 16 18.00 -16.80 16.43
N PHE A 17 17.52 -16.16 17.49
CA PHE A 17 16.30 -15.38 17.43
C PHE A 17 16.56 -14.22 16.46
N SER A 18 16.21 -14.42 15.19
CA SER A 18 16.09 -13.33 14.23
C SER A 18 14.95 -12.44 14.74
N SER A 19 15.30 -11.40 15.51
CA SER A 19 14.39 -10.33 15.86
C SER A 19 14.02 -9.61 14.56
N SER A 20 12.90 -10.02 13.95
CA SER A 20 12.29 -9.32 12.84
C SER A 20 11.72 -8.01 13.38
N GLY A 21 12.59 -7.07 13.69
CA GLY A 21 12.21 -5.68 13.93
C GLY A 21 11.49 -5.21 12.69
N LYS A 22 10.24 -4.76 12.84
CA LYS A 22 9.41 -4.24 11.77
C LYS A 22 10.11 -2.99 11.19
N ALA A 23 11.02 -3.21 10.25
CA ALA A 23 11.66 -2.12 9.52
C ALA A 23 10.54 -1.40 8.75
N GLY A 24 10.41 -0.09 8.98
CA GLY A 24 9.44 0.73 8.24
C GLY A 24 9.74 0.68 6.75
N ILE A 25 8.73 0.90 5.93
CA ILE A 25 8.83 0.94 4.46
C ILE A 25 9.97 1.87 4.02
N LYS A 26 10.84 1.38 3.12
CA LYS A 26 11.93 2.14 2.53
C LYS A 26 11.89 2.09 1.01
N ALA A 27 12.37 3.15 0.37
CA ALA A 27 12.57 3.15 -1.08
C ALA A 27 13.63 2.09 -1.46
N GLY A 28 13.40 1.42 -2.59
CA GLY A 28 14.22 0.32 -3.11
C GLY A 28 13.82 -1.08 -2.60
N GLU A 29 13.05 -1.18 -1.52
CA GLU A 29 12.56 -2.47 -1.01
C GLU A 29 11.34 -2.97 -1.80
N ALA A 30 11.11 -4.29 -1.79
CA ALA A 30 9.90 -4.87 -2.35
C ALA A 30 8.67 -4.31 -1.63
N ALA A 31 7.67 -3.90 -2.41
CA ALA A 31 6.39 -3.48 -1.86
C ALA A 31 5.69 -4.68 -1.20
N PRO A 32 5.07 -4.53 -0.02
CA PRO A 32 4.26 -5.59 0.57
C PRO A 32 3.15 -6.03 -0.38
N ASP A 33 3.05 -7.34 -0.60
CA ASP A 33 2.01 -7.90 -1.46
C ASP A 33 0.63 -7.78 -0.81
N PHE A 34 -0.42 -7.80 -1.64
CA PHE A 34 -1.80 -7.76 -1.19
C PHE A 34 -2.71 -8.51 -2.17
N GLU A 35 -3.86 -8.93 -1.65
CA GLU A 35 -5.02 -9.36 -2.42
C GLU A 35 -6.26 -8.72 -1.79
N LEU A 36 -6.88 -7.77 -2.47
CA LEU A 36 -8.04 -7.01 -2.00
C LEU A 36 -9.12 -6.96 -3.10
N PHE A 37 -10.38 -6.79 -2.69
CA PHE A 37 -11.51 -6.63 -3.60
C PHE A 37 -11.80 -5.16 -3.87
N ASP A 38 -12.12 -4.84 -5.12
CA ASP A 38 -12.55 -3.50 -5.52
C ASP A 38 -14.06 -3.26 -5.30
N GLN A 39 -14.54 -2.09 -5.70
CA GLN A 39 -15.94 -1.66 -5.65
C GLN A 39 -16.91 -2.55 -6.44
N TYR A 40 -16.41 -3.43 -7.30
CA TYR A 40 -17.19 -4.39 -8.09
C TYR A 40 -17.02 -5.83 -7.62
N ASN A 41 -16.39 -6.03 -6.44
CA ASN A 41 -16.02 -7.34 -5.91
C ASN A 41 -15.04 -8.12 -6.81
N LYS A 42 -14.26 -7.42 -7.64
CA LYS A 42 -13.17 -8.02 -8.41
C LYS A 42 -11.92 -8.05 -7.55
N PRO A 43 -11.20 -9.21 -7.44
CA PRO A 43 -9.95 -9.28 -6.72
C PRO A 43 -8.84 -8.59 -7.51
N HIS A 44 -7.94 -7.92 -6.77
CA HIS A 44 -6.72 -7.28 -7.26
C HIS A 44 -5.54 -7.69 -6.40
N LYS A 45 -4.47 -8.15 -7.03
CA LYS A 45 -3.17 -8.45 -6.41
C LYS A 45 -2.14 -7.44 -6.90
N LEU A 46 -1.14 -7.15 -6.09
CA LEU A 46 -0.05 -6.29 -6.55
C LEU A 46 0.62 -6.88 -7.79
N SER A 47 0.78 -8.20 -7.85
CA SER A 47 1.36 -8.92 -8.99
C SER A 47 0.61 -8.75 -10.32
N ASP A 48 -0.68 -8.39 -10.30
CA ASP A 48 -1.48 -8.14 -11.50
C ASP A 48 -1.00 -6.87 -12.25
N TYR A 49 -0.19 -6.06 -11.58
CA TYR A 49 0.35 -4.80 -12.10
C TYR A 49 1.84 -4.88 -12.47
N ASN A 50 2.43 -6.08 -12.49
CA ASN A 50 3.80 -6.26 -12.93
C ASN A 50 4.03 -5.67 -14.33
N GLY A 51 5.14 -4.96 -14.53
CA GLY A 51 5.44 -4.22 -15.76
C GLY A 51 4.80 -2.84 -15.87
N LYS A 52 4.03 -2.42 -14.86
CA LYS A 52 3.45 -1.08 -14.75
C LYS A 52 3.91 -0.37 -13.49
N TRP A 53 3.87 0.94 -13.51
CA TRP A 53 3.94 1.75 -12.31
C TRP A 53 2.61 1.68 -11.56
N VAL A 54 2.66 1.65 -10.24
CA VAL A 54 1.45 1.68 -9.39
C VAL A 54 1.52 2.88 -8.45
N VAL A 55 0.46 3.68 -8.46
CA VAL A 55 0.20 4.72 -7.47
C VAL A 55 -0.80 4.15 -6.47
N LEU A 56 -0.29 3.59 -5.38
CA LEU A 56 -1.07 3.02 -4.29
C LEU A 56 -1.28 4.10 -3.23
N TYR A 57 -2.47 4.69 -3.17
CA TYR A 57 -2.78 5.71 -2.18
C TYR A 57 -3.76 5.19 -1.12
N PHE A 58 -3.38 5.36 0.14
CA PHE A 58 -4.22 5.07 1.30
C PHE A 58 -4.96 6.34 1.70
N TYR A 59 -6.24 6.23 2.03
CA TYR A 59 -7.06 7.36 2.46
C TYR A 59 -7.99 6.97 3.62
N PRO A 60 -8.33 7.93 4.52
CA PRO A 60 -9.07 7.65 5.74
C PRO A 60 -10.44 7.05 5.55
N LYS A 61 -11.28 7.62 4.65
CA LYS A 61 -12.68 7.22 4.52
C LYS A 61 -13.33 7.80 3.26
N ASP A 62 -14.20 6.98 2.64
CA ASP A 62 -15.07 7.40 1.53
C ASP A 62 -15.90 8.64 1.87
N ASP A 63 -16.17 9.45 0.87
CA ASP A 63 -17.10 10.62 0.92
C ASP A 63 -16.73 11.69 1.95
N THR A 64 -15.50 11.68 2.50
CA THR A 64 -15.01 12.82 3.30
C THR A 64 -14.39 13.88 2.39
N PRO A 65 -14.45 15.19 2.77
CA PRO A 65 -14.04 16.28 1.87
C PRO A 65 -12.65 16.11 1.27
N GLY A 66 -11.63 15.86 2.08
CA GLY A 66 -10.26 15.72 1.58
C GLY A 66 -10.04 14.45 0.74
N CYS A 67 -10.72 13.32 1.07
CA CYS A 67 -10.62 12.10 0.26
C CYS A 67 -11.34 12.26 -1.08
N THR A 68 -12.46 12.98 -1.09
CA THR A 68 -13.18 13.31 -2.32
C THR A 68 -12.34 14.20 -3.23
N THR A 69 -11.72 15.24 -2.69
CA THR A 69 -10.82 16.13 -3.45
C THR A 69 -9.68 15.33 -4.09
N GLU A 70 -9.00 14.48 -3.30
CA GLU A 70 -7.88 13.66 -3.79
C GLU A 70 -8.30 12.70 -4.89
N ALA A 71 -9.41 11.96 -4.68
CA ALA A 71 -9.92 11.01 -5.66
C ALA A 71 -10.37 11.70 -6.97
N CYS A 72 -11.05 12.85 -6.88
CA CYS A 72 -11.46 13.62 -8.04
C CYS A 72 -10.25 14.17 -8.82
N ASN A 73 -9.20 14.63 -8.15
CA ASN A 73 -7.97 15.07 -8.80
C ASN A 73 -7.27 13.91 -9.53
N PHE A 74 -7.21 12.71 -8.93
CA PHE A 74 -6.71 11.52 -9.63
C PHE A 74 -7.60 11.14 -10.81
N ARG A 75 -8.93 11.23 -10.70
CA ARG A 75 -9.86 11.02 -11.81
C ARG A 75 -9.56 11.95 -12.98
N ASP A 76 -9.43 13.24 -12.70
CA ASP A 76 -9.24 14.27 -13.72
C ASP A 76 -7.88 14.14 -14.42
N ASP A 77 -6.87 13.66 -13.71
CA ASP A 77 -5.52 13.44 -14.22
C ASP A 77 -5.28 11.98 -14.74
N ILE A 78 -6.27 11.09 -14.70
CA ILE A 78 -6.08 9.66 -14.95
C ILE A 78 -5.46 9.35 -16.32
N PHE A 79 -5.85 10.09 -17.38
CA PHE A 79 -5.27 9.90 -18.70
C PHE A 79 -3.78 10.25 -18.77
N ARG A 80 -3.35 11.29 -18.04
CA ARG A 80 -1.94 11.68 -17.95
C ARG A 80 -1.14 10.61 -17.20
N ILE A 81 -1.69 10.08 -16.10
CA ILE A 81 -1.05 9.03 -15.32
C ILE A 81 -0.92 7.75 -16.16
N ARG A 82 -1.99 7.33 -16.87
CA ARG A 82 -1.96 6.13 -17.72
C ARG A 82 -1.01 6.25 -18.91
N LYS A 83 -0.81 7.45 -19.46
CA LYS A 83 0.22 7.71 -20.50
C LYS A 83 1.64 7.46 -19.98
N LEU A 84 1.87 7.53 -18.69
CA LEU A 84 3.12 7.19 -18.02
C LEU A 84 3.18 5.71 -17.61
N ASN A 85 2.38 4.84 -18.24
CA ASN A 85 2.27 3.42 -17.91
C ASN A 85 2.03 3.18 -16.40
N ALA A 86 1.21 4.02 -15.75
CA ALA A 86 0.91 3.96 -14.34
C ALA A 86 -0.59 3.73 -14.10
N GLU A 87 -0.91 2.92 -13.06
CA GLU A 87 -2.27 2.70 -12.58
C GLU A 87 -2.44 3.29 -11.18
N VAL A 88 -3.64 3.82 -10.90
CA VAL A 88 -4.01 4.36 -9.59
C VAL A 88 -4.86 3.34 -8.85
N LEU A 89 -4.51 3.05 -7.60
CA LEU A 89 -5.27 2.18 -6.70
C LEU A 89 -5.50 2.92 -5.38
N GLY A 90 -6.76 3.12 -5.01
CA GLY A 90 -7.11 3.68 -3.70
C GLY A 90 -7.34 2.55 -2.69
N VAL A 91 -6.94 2.74 -1.44
CA VAL A 91 -7.13 1.75 -0.38
C VAL A 91 -7.68 2.43 0.86
N SER A 92 -8.77 1.93 1.40
CA SER A 92 -9.28 2.29 2.73
C SER A 92 -9.84 1.08 3.47
N VAL A 93 -10.24 1.28 4.70
CA VAL A 93 -10.90 0.24 5.52
C VAL A 93 -12.41 0.15 5.26
N ASP A 94 -12.95 0.98 4.37
CA ASP A 94 -14.36 0.92 3.97
C ASP A 94 -14.63 -0.38 3.20
N ASN A 95 -15.89 -0.82 3.18
CA ASN A 95 -16.29 -2.02 2.45
C ASN A 95 -16.55 -1.74 0.96
N THR A 96 -16.65 -2.79 0.16
CA THR A 96 -16.85 -2.69 -1.29
C THR A 96 -18.17 -1.98 -1.68
N GLU A 97 -19.22 -2.07 -0.86
CA GLU A 97 -20.48 -1.35 -1.07
C GLU A 97 -20.29 0.17 -0.90
N SER A 98 -19.55 0.61 0.13
CA SER A 98 -19.20 2.00 0.32
C SER A 98 -18.38 2.52 -0.87
N HIS A 99 -17.36 1.77 -1.28
CA HIS A 99 -16.54 2.09 -2.44
C HIS A 99 -17.37 2.20 -3.74
N ALA A 100 -18.36 1.32 -3.94
CA ALA A 100 -19.25 1.37 -5.11
C ALA A 100 -20.08 2.67 -5.13
N LYS A 101 -20.62 3.08 -3.98
CA LYS A 101 -21.36 4.34 -3.85
C LYS A 101 -20.45 5.54 -4.11
N PHE A 102 -19.27 5.56 -3.49
CA PHE A 102 -18.31 6.66 -3.62
C PHE A 102 -17.78 6.76 -5.06
N SER A 103 -17.38 5.64 -5.67
CA SER A 103 -16.91 5.59 -7.05
C SER A 103 -18.02 6.02 -8.04
N GLY A 104 -19.24 5.52 -7.87
CA GLY A 104 -20.39 5.87 -8.72
C GLY A 104 -20.78 7.35 -8.61
N LYS A 105 -20.79 7.90 -7.39
CA LYS A 105 -21.13 9.30 -7.13
C LYS A 105 -20.18 10.28 -7.79
N HIS A 106 -18.88 9.94 -7.80
CA HIS A 106 -17.82 10.81 -8.30
C HIS A 106 -17.24 10.38 -9.64
N GLY A 107 -17.73 9.30 -10.25
CA GLY A 107 -17.26 8.80 -11.56
C GLY A 107 -15.79 8.40 -11.55
N LEU A 108 -15.32 7.70 -10.50
CA LEU A 108 -13.91 7.33 -10.35
C LEU A 108 -13.55 6.14 -11.27
N PRO A 109 -12.62 6.31 -12.24
CA PRO A 109 -12.33 5.30 -13.26
C PRO A 109 -11.17 4.35 -12.87
N PHE A 110 -10.92 4.16 -11.58
CA PHE A 110 -9.86 3.33 -11.05
C PHE A 110 -10.36 2.51 -9.83
N PRO A 111 -9.67 1.41 -9.48
CA PRO A 111 -10.05 0.57 -8.36
C PRO A 111 -9.94 1.28 -7.00
N LEU A 112 -10.97 1.12 -6.17
CA LEU A 112 -10.95 1.40 -4.75
C LEU A 112 -10.98 0.06 -4.01
N LEU A 113 -9.92 -0.25 -3.27
CA LEU A 113 -9.66 -1.55 -2.68
C LEU A 113 -10.06 -1.57 -1.20
N SER A 114 -10.88 -2.54 -0.81
CA SER A 114 -11.39 -2.69 0.54
C SER A 114 -10.42 -3.49 1.42
N ASP A 115 -9.77 -2.82 2.38
CA ASP A 115 -8.89 -3.41 3.41
C ASP A 115 -9.59 -3.44 4.77
N GLY A 116 -10.77 -4.07 4.83
CA GLY A 116 -11.66 -4.05 6.01
C GLY A 116 -11.02 -4.56 7.31
N ASP A 117 -10.04 -5.46 7.25
CA ASP A 117 -9.28 -5.91 8.42
C ASP A 117 -8.03 -5.07 8.70
N ALA A 118 -7.72 -4.11 7.82
CA ALA A 118 -6.58 -3.18 7.89
C ALA A 118 -5.20 -3.88 7.86
N LYS A 119 -5.10 -5.05 7.25
CA LYS A 119 -3.82 -5.78 7.14
C LYS A 119 -2.86 -5.11 6.18
N VAL A 120 -3.39 -4.68 5.03
CA VAL A 120 -2.58 -4.03 3.99
C VAL A 120 -2.13 -2.65 4.47
N ALA A 121 -3.04 -1.83 5.03
CA ALA A 121 -2.66 -0.55 5.63
C ALA A 121 -1.58 -0.71 6.72
N ARG A 122 -1.65 -1.80 7.51
CA ARG A 122 -0.63 -2.12 8.53
C ARG A 122 0.70 -2.51 7.91
N SER A 123 0.72 -3.31 6.83
CA SER A 123 1.96 -3.74 6.17
C SER A 123 2.70 -2.57 5.52
N TYR A 124 1.95 -1.57 5.05
CA TYR A 124 2.48 -0.33 4.46
C TYR A 124 2.74 0.79 5.50
N ASP A 125 2.64 0.52 6.81
CA ASP A 125 2.78 1.54 7.87
C ASP A 125 1.79 2.73 7.69
N ALA A 126 0.71 2.48 7.00
CA ALA A 126 -0.36 3.44 6.68
C ALA A 126 -1.61 3.25 7.57
N LEU A 127 -1.47 2.61 8.73
CA LEU A 127 -2.57 2.39 9.66
C LEU A 127 -2.45 3.31 10.88
N TRP A 128 -3.56 3.96 11.24
CA TRP A 128 -3.81 4.49 12.56
C TRP A 128 -4.87 3.62 13.25
N SER A 129 -4.67 3.27 14.52
CA SER A 129 -5.64 2.49 15.28
C SER A 129 -5.68 2.87 16.75
N LEU A 130 -6.90 2.93 17.31
CA LEU A 130 -7.15 3.13 18.73
C LEU A 130 -8.26 2.15 19.16
N GLY A 131 -7.89 1.11 19.89
CA GLY A 131 -8.81 0.03 20.24
C GLY A 131 -9.43 -0.62 18.99
N PRO A 132 -10.76 -0.69 18.87
CA PRO A 132 -11.43 -1.28 17.70
C PRO A 132 -11.44 -0.35 16.48
N ILE A 133 -11.14 0.95 16.66
CA ILE A 133 -11.17 1.94 15.57
C ILE A 133 -9.91 1.81 14.74
N LYS A 134 -10.09 1.61 13.43
CA LYS A 134 -9.01 1.51 12.46
C LYS A 134 -9.28 2.50 11.32
N VAL A 135 -8.26 3.26 10.92
CA VAL A 135 -8.35 4.23 9.84
C VAL A 135 -7.04 4.21 9.07
N ALA A 136 -7.12 4.19 7.75
CA ALA A 136 -5.91 4.36 6.94
C ALA A 136 -5.43 5.82 7.03
N LYS A 137 -4.11 5.99 7.17
CA LYS A 137 -3.47 7.31 7.06
C LYS A 137 -3.42 7.72 5.60
N ARG A 138 -3.33 9.02 5.33
CA ARG A 138 -3.16 9.53 3.96
C ARG A 138 -1.69 9.39 3.52
N HIS A 139 -1.33 8.17 3.13
CA HIS A 139 -0.01 7.82 2.62
C HIS A 139 -0.12 7.35 1.17
N THR A 140 0.89 7.66 0.36
CA THR A 140 0.95 7.19 -1.03
C THR A 140 2.29 6.56 -1.32
N PHE A 141 2.27 5.47 -2.08
CA PHE A 141 3.45 4.73 -2.50
C PHE A 141 3.47 4.66 -4.03
N ILE A 142 4.57 5.06 -4.63
CA ILE A 142 4.86 4.82 -6.04
C ILE A 142 5.68 3.54 -6.12
N ILE A 143 5.12 2.52 -6.76
CA ILE A 143 5.73 1.22 -6.93
C ILE A 143 6.16 1.09 -8.39
N ASN A 144 7.39 0.67 -8.62
CA ASN A 144 7.94 0.53 -9.97
C ASN A 144 7.49 -0.79 -10.64
N PRO A 145 7.75 -0.98 -11.96
CA PRO A 145 7.36 -2.18 -12.70
C PRO A 145 7.90 -3.51 -12.15
N GLU A 146 8.96 -3.47 -11.35
CA GLU A 146 9.56 -4.63 -10.67
C GLU A 146 8.95 -4.89 -9.28
N GLY A 147 7.87 -4.18 -8.91
CA GLY A 147 7.20 -4.34 -7.61
C GLY A 147 7.97 -3.75 -6.42
N LYS A 148 8.88 -2.80 -6.65
CA LYS A 148 9.64 -2.13 -5.58
C LYS A 148 9.12 -0.73 -5.32
N ILE A 149 9.17 -0.30 -4.06
CA ILE A 149 8.86 1.07 -3.66
C ILE A 149 9.89 2.02 -4.27
N ALA A 150 9.49 2.84 -5.23
CA ALA A 150 10.34 3.86 -5.81
C ALA A 150 10.32 5.15 -4.98
N LYS A 151 9.14 5.53 -4.47
CA LYS A 151 8.94 6.70 -3.62
C LYS A 151 7.71 6.51 -2.73
N PHE A 152 7.67 7.20 -1.59
CA PHE A 152 6.48 7.23 -0.74
C PHE A 152 6.28 8.62 -0.13
N TYR A 153 5.02 8.91 0.23
CA TYR A 153 4.56 10.14 0.86
C TYR A 153 3.82 9.80 2.14
N ARG A 154 4.17 10.47 3.24
CA ARG A 154 3.50 10.31 4.54
C ARG A 154 2.69 11.55 4.95
N ASP A 155 2.91 12.64 4.25
CA ASP A 155 2.17 13.90 4.40
C ASP A 155 1.71 14.33 3.00
N VAL A 156 0.42 14.18 2.72
CA VAL A 156 -0.19 14.37 1.41
C VAL A 156 -1.18 15.51 1.47
N ASN A 157 -0.99 16.53 0.62
CA ASN A 157 -2.00 17.54 0.37
C ASN A 157 -2.96 17.08 -0.74
N PRO A 158 -4.25 16.77 -0.43
CA PRO A 158 -5.21 16.28 -1.40
C PRO A 158 -5.37 17.13 -2.66
N GLU A 159 -5.21 18.47 -2.54
CA GLU A 159 -5.48 19.40 -3.62
C GLU A 159 -4.43 19.34 -4.76
N ASN A 160 -3.18 18.99 -4.41
CA ASN A 160 -2.07 19.05 -5.36
C ASN A 160 -1.44 17.68 -5.64
N HIS A 161 -1.96 16.62 -5.01
CA HIS A 161 -1.29 15.33 -4.97
C HIS A 161 -1.17 14.68 -6.35
N SER A 162 -2.23 14.64 -7.16
CA SER A 162 -2.19 14.03 -8.49
C SER A 162 -1.14 14.67 -9.40
N SER A 163 -1.05 16.00 -9.39
CA SER A 163 -0.06 16.73 -10.18
C SER A 163 1.37 16.51 -9.67
N GLU A 164 1.57 16.33 -8.36
CA GLU A 164 2.86 15.95 -7.78
C GLU A 164 3.28 14.55 -8.22
N ILE A 165 2.36 13.58 -8.17
CA ILE A 165 2.59 12.20 -8.61
C ILE A 165 3.01 12.17 -10.09
N ILE A 166 2.34 12.93 -10.96
CA ILE A 166 2.70 12.98 -12.38
C ILE A 166 4.14 13.47 -12.57
N ARG A 167 4.52 14.59 -11.94
CA ARG A 167 5.90 15.13 -12.03
C ARG A 167 6.95 14.12 -11.56
N VAL A 168 6.62 13.37 -10.52
CA VAL A 168 7.53 12.35 -9.99
C VAL A 168 7.63 11.15 -10.93
N LEU A 169 6.51 10.65 -11.47
CA LEU A 169 6.52 9.57 -12.47
C LEU A 169 7.34 9.98 -13.71
N GLU A 170 7.17 11.20 -14.21
CA GLU A 170 7.97 11.75 -15.32
C GLU A 170 9.48 11.80 -15.01
N THR A 171 9.84 11.99 -13.75
CA THR A 171 11.24 12.03 -13.31
C THR A 171 11.83 10.64 -13.13
N LEU A 172 11.04 9.69 -12.59
CA LEU A 172 11.49 8.32 -12.32
C LEU A 172 11.64 7.48 -13.60
N GLN A 173 11.07 7.91 -14.71
CA GLN A 173 11.07 7.21 -16.01
C GLN A 173 12.09 7.77 -17.01
N LYS A 174 12.90 8.75 -16.61
CA LYS A 174 14.02 9.29 -17.40
C LYS A 174 15.28 8.48 -17.20
#